data_619f21a5ae5b628e472308ac854890c3
#
_entry.id   619f21a5ae5b628e472308ac854890c3
#
_cell.length_a   1.000
_cell.length_b   1.000
_cell.length_c   1.000
_cell.angle_alpha   90.00
_cell.angle_beta   90.00
_cell.angle_gamma   90.00
#
_symmetry.space_group_name_H-M   'P 1'
#
loop_
_entity.id
_entity.type
_entity.pdbx_description
1 polymer ?
#
loop_
_entity_poly.entity_id
_entity_poly.type
_entity_poly.pdbx_seq_one_letter_code
_entity_poly.pdbx_strand_id
1 'polypeptide(L)'
;MEVLSLLAQLVVTYEDGQVQTIVTSPDTWKYFNQGPVVYGSFFQGEVYDALREKAIEGWTKAGYDDSAWTKAVEVSLGGHVSRLGGGTMPKVDDYSNFHLVAQYGQTVKAIQKLTAQSVEEVRPGIFVYDMGQNMVGVPEITLKGMKAGQEINLRYAEVKYPDLPRYAGNEGMIMLENIRAAMAQDKYITKGGNEMIAPRFTYHGYRFIEITGIDKALPLEDVKGVVLSSIDGLASKYETSNEKVNQLWHNIVWSTYANFFSIPTDCPQRNERLGWAGDISVFSRTATYLVDVPQFLRRYLCAMRDVQREDGRFPDVAPLGGGFGGLLWGSAGITVPWEVYQQYGDKSLLAEHYEAMCRYVDYVRTRNINPETGIMYGLGISTRRWAYWNRRRSGETWVTGWDRRITRMTRH
;
A
#
# COMPACT_ATOMS: atom_id res chain seq x y z
N MET A 1 12.81 -18.18 7.40
CA MET A 1 12.02 -18.47 6.17
C MET A 1 10.58 -18.23 6.59
N GLU A 2 9.93 -17.26 6.00
CA GLU A 2 8.50 -17.03 6.29
C GLU A 2 7.71 -18.15 5.63
N VAL A 3 6.81 -18.76 6.37
CA VAL A 3 5.92 -19.81 5.87
C VAL A 3 4.66 -19.13 5.37
N LEU A 4 4.34 -19.32 4.08
CA LEU A 4 3.07 -18.85 3.53
C LEU A 4 1.93 -19.66 4.17
N SER A 5 0.96 -18.96 4.70
CA SER A 5 -0.21 -19.58 5.36
C SER A 5 -1.51 -18.96 4.87
N LEU A 6 -2.57 -19.73 4.90
CA LEU A 6 -3.92 -19.30 4.55
C LEU A 6 -4.86 -19.58 5.72
N LEU A 7 -5.61 -18.56 6.12
CA LEU A 7 -6.77 -18.68 6.98
C LEU A 7 -8.00 -18.24 6.17
N ALA A 8 -8.93 -19.16 5.93
CA ALA A 8 -10.12 -18.90 5.14
C ALA A 8 -11.35 -19.52 5.78
N GLN A 9 -12.49 -18.86 5.63
CA GLN A 9 -13.80 -19.31 6.03
C GLN A 9 -14.78 -19.07 4.90
N LEU A 10 -15.52 -20.11 4.51
CA LEU A 10 -16.65 -20.02 3.57
C LEU A 10 -17.92 -20.33 4.34
N VAL A 11 -18.88 -19.43 4.30
CA VAL A 11 -20.21 -19.61 4.86
C VAL A 11 -21.20 -19.77 3.71
N VAL A 12 -21.86 -20.91 3.62
CA VAL A 12 -22.88 -21.22 2.61
C VAL A 12 -24.23 -21.24 3.31
N THR A 13 -25.13 -20.39 2.86
CA THR A 13 -26.54 -20.38 3.30
C THR A 13 -27.36 -20.99 2.18
N TYR A 14 -28.04 -22.10 2.47
CA TYR A 14 -28.93 -22.79 1.54
C TYR A 14 -30.30 -22.14 1.49
N GLU A 15 -31.08 -22.44 0.44
CA GLU A 15 -32.44 -21.90 0.26
C GLU A 15 -33.42 -22.32 1.38
N ASP A 16 -33.18 -23.46 2.02
CA ASP A 16 -33.94 -23.93 3.18
C ASP A 16 -33.54 -23.29 4.51
N GLY A 17 -32.60 -22.34 4.48
CA GLY A 17 -32.07 -21.63 5.65
C GLY A 17 -30.99 -22.38 6.40
N GLN A 18 -30.57 -23.56 5.99
CA GLN A 18 -29.42 -24.25 6.58
C GLN A 18 -28.14 -23.45 6.30
N VAL A 19 -27.22 -23.44 7.26
CA VAL A 19 -25.92 -22.76 7.13
C VAL A 19 -24.81 -23.78 7.29
N GLN A 20 -23.93 -23.87 6.32
CA GLN A 20 -22.70 -24.66 6.36
C GLN A 20 -21.50 -23.73 6.44
N THR A 21 -20.61 -23.97 7.40
CA THR A 21 -19.36 -23.26 7.52
C THR A 21 -18.19 -24.19 7.20
N ILE A 22 -17.38 -23.81 6.21
CA ILE A 22 -16.16 -24.52 5.80
C ILE A 22 -14.97 -23.64 6.18
N VAL A 23 -14.05 -24.19 6.98
CA VAL A 23 -12.82 -23.48 7.42
C VAL A 23 -11.58 -24.22 6.95
N THR A 24 -10.47 -23.50 6.81
CA THR A 24 -9.17 -24.12 6.58
C THR A 24 -8.84 -25.07 7.74
N SER A 25 -8.41 -26.30 7.43
CA SER A 25 -8.10 -27.34 8.40
C SER A 25 -7.03 -28.28 7.84
N PRO A 26 -6.07 -28.73 8.64
CA PRO A 26 -5.08 -29.72 8.20
C PRO A 26 -5.72 -31.07 7.87
N ASP A 27 -6.91 -31.35 8.37
CA ASP A 27 -7.58 -32.64 8.14
C ASP A 27 -8.23 -32.74 6.75
N THR A 28 -8.72 -31.62 6.22
CA THR A 28 -9.55 -31.59 5.01
C THR A 28 -8.95 -30.81 3.87
N TRP A 29 -7.94 -29.99 4.13
CA TRP A 29 -7.31 -29.16 3.11
C TRP A 29 -5.99 -29.75 2.63
N LYS A 30 -5.71 -29.52 1.35
CA LYS A 30 -4.45 -29.88 0.70
C LYS A 30 -3.89 -28.66 -0.02
N TYR A 31 -2.60 -28.71 -0.31
CA TYR A 31 -1.93 -27.69 -1.09
C TYR A 31 -1.06 -28.31 -2.19
N PHE A 32 -0.84 -27.50 -3.22
CA PHE A 32 0.07 -27.81 -4.32
C PHE A 32 1.02 -26.64 -4.54
N ASN A 33 2.32 -26.84 -4.36
CA ASN A 33 3.33 -25.78 -4.36
C ASN A 33 4.13 -25.69 -5.67
N GLN A 34 3.73 -26.42 -6.71
CA GLN A 34 4.38 -26.39 -8.02
C GLN A 34 3.48 -25.77 -9.11
N GLY A 35 2.56 -24.92 -8.69
CA GLY A 35 1.68 -24.18 -9.57
C GLY A 35 2.39 -23.13 -10.42
N PRO A 36 1.64 -22.41 -11.28
CA PRO A 36 2.20 -21.44 -12.22
C PRO A 36 2.77 -20.19 -11.54
N VAL A 37 2.26 -19.78 -10.38
CA VAL A 37 2.83 -18.68 -9.60
C VAL A 37 4.06 -19.21 -8.87
N VAL A 38 5.24 -18.88 -9.39
CA VAL A 38 6.54 -19.35 -8.84
C VAL A 38 7.00 -18.45 -7.71
N TYR A 39 6.70 -17.16 -7.81
CA TYR A 39 7.09 -16.14 -6.85
C TYR A 39 6.12 -14.96 -6.91
N GLY A 40 5.87 -14.32 -5.77
CA GLY A 40 5.08 -13.10 -5.68
C GLY A 40 5.56 -12.23 -4.52
N SER A 41 5.72 -10.95 -4.77
CA SER A 41 6.13 -9.95 -3.78
C SER A 41 5.63 -8.57 -4.20
N PHE A 42 5.13 -7.79 -3.24
CA PHE A 42 4.72 -6.42 -3.50
C PHE A 42 5.85 -5.52 -4.00
N PHE A 43 7.10 -5.81 -3.63
CA PHE A 43 8.24 -4.97 -4.00
C PHE A 43 9.01 -5.50 -5.20
N GLN A 44 9.09 -6.82 -5.31
CA GLN A 44 9.93 -7.45 -6.34
C GLN A 44 9.15 -7.74 -7.62
N GLY A 45 7.87 -8.06 -7.49
CA GLY A 45 6.99 -8.42 -8.58
C GLY A 45 6.58 -9.89 -8.57
N GLU A 46 6.04 -10.39 -9.67
CA GLU A 46 5.54 -11.75 -9.83
C GLU A 46 6.36 -12.53 -10.88
N VAL A 47 6.61 -13.79 -10.60
CA VAL A 47 7.13 -14.76 -11.58
C VAL A 47 6.04 -15.79 -11.86
N TYR A 48 5.57 -15.82 -13.10
CA TYR A 48 4.53 -16.73 -13.56
C TYR A 48 5.05 -17.64 -14.66
N ASP A 49 4.93 -18.93 -14.47
CA ASP A 49 5.32 -19.96 -15.46
C ASP A 49 4.06 -20.65 -15.99
N ALA A 50 3.58 -20.19 -17.16
CA ALA A 50 2.36 -20.73 -17.76
C ALA A 50 2.49 -22.20 -18.21
N LEU A 51 3.71 -22.73 -18.37
CA LEU A 51 3.91 -24.15 -18.65
C LEU A 51 3.41 -25.06 -17.52
N ARG A 52 3.40 -24.54 -16.28
CA ARG A 52 2.95 -25.27 -15.09
C ARG A 52 1.41 -25.32 -14.94
N GLU A 53 0.67 -24.54 -15.70
CA GLU A 53 -0.81 -24.56 -15.66
C GLU A 53 -1.36 -25.97 -15.93
N LYS A 54 -0.69 -26.72 -16.81
CA LYS A 54 -1.08 -28.08 -17.15
C LYS A 54 -1.12 -29.03 -15.93
N ALA A 55 -0.26 -28.82 -14.95
CA ALA A 55 -0.19 -29.66 -13.74
C ALA A 55 -1.42 -29.51 -12.82
N ILE A 56 -2.16 -28.43 -12.98
CA ILE A 56 -3.35 -28.11 -12.17
C ILE A 56 -4.59 -27.89 -13.04
N GLU A 57 -4.58 -28.35 -14.29
CA GLU A 57 -5.72 -28.14 -15.21
C GLU A 57 -7.00 -28.75 -14.63
N GLY A 58 -8.03 -27.92 -14.51
CA GLY A 58 -9.32 -28.34 -13.97
C GLY A 58 -9.44 -28.40 -12.45
N TRP A 59 -8.43 -27.94 -11.69
CA TRP A 59 -8.43 -27.99 -10.21
C TRP A 59 -9.64 -27.30 -9.55
N THR A 60 -10.29 -26.36 -10.23
CA THR A 60 -11.50 -25.67 -9.73
C THR A 60 -12.80 -26.42 -10.00
N LYS A 61 -12.73 -27.57 -10.69
CA LYS A 61 -13.92 -28.35 -11.05
C LYS A 61 -14.23 -29.41 -9.99
N ALA A 62 -15.51 -29.67 -9.78
CA ALA A 62 -15.93 -30.77 -8.92
C ALA A 62 -15.37 -32.12 -9.45
N GLY A 63 -14.91 -32.97 -8.54
CA GLY A 63 -14.34 -34.27 -8.88
C GLY A 63 -12.89 -34.24 -9.41
N TYR A 64 -12.20 -33.10 -9.26
CA TYR A 64 -10.76 -33.06 -9.54
C TYR A 64 -9.99 -34.05 -8.66
N ASP A 65 -9.08 -34.82 -9.27
CA ASP A 65 -8.23 -35.73 -8.54
C ASP A 65 -7.04 -34.99 -7.88
N ASP A 66 -7.17 -34.73 -6.60
CA ASP A 66 -6.16 -34.09 -5.77
C ASP A 66 -5.32 -35.09 -4.95
N SER A 67 -5.30 -36.38 -5.32
CA SER A 67 -4.58 -37.43 -4.59
C SER A 67 -3.08 -37.18 -4.48
N ALA A 68 -2.49 -36.51 -5.48
CA ALA A 68 -1.08 -36.12 -5.50
C ALA A 68 -0.77 -34.84 -4.66
N TRP A 69 -1.78 -34.14 -4.15
CA TRP A 69 -1.58 -32.93 -3.38
C TRP A 69 -1.19 -33.26 -1.93
N THR A 70 -0.38 -32.40 -1.33
CA THR A 70 0.10 -32.57 0.04
C THR A 70 -0.95 -32.07 1.03
N LYS A 71 -1.14 -32.80 2.14
CA LYS A 71 -2.00 -32.34 3.23
C LYS A 71 -1.52 -31.02 3.80
N ALA A 72 -2.44 -30.11 4.10
CA ALA A 72 -2.12 -28.88 4.80
C ALA A 72 -1.59 -29.20 6.21
N VAL A 73 -0.79 -28.29 6.74
CA VAL A 73 -0.27 -28.38 8.11
C VAL A 73 -0.64 -27.11 8.86
N GLU A 74 -0.89 -27.24 10.14
CA GLU A 74 -1.10 -26.11 11.01
C GLU A 74 0.20 -25.34 11.18
N VAL A 75 0.14 -24.02 11.00
CA VAL A 75 1.27 -23.12 11.18
C VAL A 75 1.04 -22.33 12.47
N SER A 76 1.97 -22.43 13.41
CA SER A 76 1.94 -21.62 14.61
C SER A 76 2.04 -20.14 14.27
N LEU A 77 1.14 -19.34 14.85
CA LEU A 77 1.19 -17.87 14.76
C LEU A 77 2.34 -17.25 15.58
N GLY A 78 3.11 -18.04 16.30
CA GLY A 78 4.32 -17.62 17.01
C GLY A 78 5.39 -17.15 16.00
N GLY A 79 5.28 -15.93 15.55
CA GLY A 79 6.13 -15.35 14.50
C GLY A 79 7.10 -14.30 15.02
N HIS A 80 8.22 -14.17 14.33
CA HIS A 80 9.10 -13.03 14.49
C HIS A 80 8.50 -11.84 13.74
N VAL A 81 8.03 -10.84 14.46
CA VAL A 81 7.66 -9.56 13.87
C VAL A 81 8.95 -8.86 13.41
N SER A 82 9.06 -8.59 12.11
CA SER A 82 10.17 -7.84 11.54
C SER A 82 10.29 -6.49 12.24
N ARG A 83 11.48 -6.19 12.78
CA ARG A 83 11.76 -4.87 13.37
C ARG A 83 12.15 -3.90 12.26
N LEU A 84 11.21 -3.14 11.77
CA LEU A 84 11.49 -2.01 10.89
C LEU A 84 12.07 -0.84 11.71
N GLY A 85 13.28 -0.41 11.36
CA GLY A 85 13.82 0.87 11.80
C GLY A 85 14.16 1.00 13.29
N GLY A 86 14.47 -0.07 14.01
CA GLY A 86 14.86 -0.01 15.41
C GLY A 86 13.73 0.36 16.38
N GLY A 87 12.50 0.42 15.91
CA GLY A 87 11.31 0.61 16.72
C GLY A 87 11.06 -0.61 17.62
N THR A 88 10.67 -0.38 18.85
CA THR A 88 10.18 -1.41 19.76
C THR A 88 8.75 -1.77 19.34
N MET A 89 8.58 -2.67 18.39
CA MET A 89 7.31 -3.34 18.25
C MET A 89 7.10 -4.25 19.46
N PRO A 90 5.91 -4.27 20.03
CA PRO A 90 5.62 -5.28 21.05
C PRO A 90 5.87 -6.67 20.45
N LYS A 91 6.58 -7.50 21.19
CA LYS A 91 6.73 -8.91 20.84
C LYS A 91 5.37 -9.54 21.09
N VAL A 92 4.69 -9.94 20.03
CA VAL A 92 3.42 -10.66 20.18
C VAL A 92 3.78 -12.15 20.25
N ASP A 93 3.84 -12.68 21.45
CA ASP A 93 4.10 -14.09 21.70
C ASP A 93 2.80 -14.90 21.88
N ASP A 94 1.67 -14.22 22.08
CA ASP A 94 0.36 -14.82 22.32
C ASP A 94 -0.70 -14.15 21.44
N TYR A 95 -1.32 -14.93 20.58
CA TYR A 95 -2.39 -14.52 19.67
C TYR A 95 -3.79 -14.97 20.15
N SER A 96 -3.91 -15.49 21.38
CA SER A 96 -5.17 -15.95 21.94
C SER A 96 -6.23 -14.84 22.06
N ASN A 97 -5.79 -13.59 22.15
CA ASN A 97 -6.64 -12.40 22.21
C ASN A 97 -6.97 -11.79 20.84
N PHE A 98 -6.53 -12.40 19.73
CA PHE A 98 -6.90 -11.92 18.41
C PHE A 98 -8.36 -12.20 18.10
N HIS A 99 -9.06 -11.15 17.69
CA HIS A 99 -10.41 -11.25 17.17
C HIS A 99 -10.37 -11.15 15.65
N LEU A 100 -10.75 -12.22 14.97
CA LEU A 100 -10.93 -12.20 13.52
C LEU A 100 -12.23 -11.48 13.20
N VAL A 101 -12.13 -10.43 12.42
CA VAL A 101 -13.28 -9.64 11.95
C VAL A 101 -13.30 -9.63 10.43
N ALA A 102 -14.50 -9.52 9.87
CA ALA A 102 -14.62 -9.29 8.43
C ALA A 102 -13.96 -7.96 8.06
N GLN A 103 -13.33 -7.92 6.89
CA GLN A 103 -12.75 -6.67 6.39
C GLN A 103 -13.85 -5.64 6.20
N TYR A 104 -13.70 -4.49 6.82
CA TYR A 104 -14.56 -3.32 6.63
C TYR A 104 -13.79 -2.19 5.94
N GLY A 105 -14.52 -1.20 5.43
CA GLY A 105 -13.96 -0.12 4.63
C GLY A 105 -13.81 -0.49 3.15
N GLN A 106 -13.24 0.44 2.41
CA GLN A 106 -13.02 0.26 0.98
C GLN A 106 -11.87 -0.71 0.73
N THR A 107 -12.17 -1.80 0.01
CA THR A 107 -11.16 -2.75 -0.45
C THR A 107 -10.48 -2.25 -1.71
N VAL A 108 -9.26 -2.72 -1.96
CA VAL A 108 -8.57 -2.45 -3.23
C VAL A 108 -9.29 -3.15 -4.36
N LYS A 109 -9.58 -2.42 -5.42
CA LYS A 109 -10.23 -2.93 -6.65
C LYS A 109 -9.72 -2.22 -7.90
N ALA A 110 -9.97 -2.82 -9.04
CA ALA A 110 -9.74 -2.18 -10.33
C ALA A 110 -10.78 -1.05 -10.50
N ILE A 111 -10.31 0.18 -10.67
CA ILE A 111 -11.16 1.36 -10.83
C ILE A 111 -11.20 1.86 -12.27
N GLN A 112 -10.13 1.61 -13.04
CA GLN A 112 -9.99 2.11 -14.40
C GLN A 112 -8.98 1.25 -15.18
N LYS A 113 -9.08 1.24 -16.51
CA LYS A 113 -8.03 0.73 -17.39
C LYS A 113 -7.50 1.84 -18.28
N LEU A 114 -6.18 1.96 -18.36
CA LEU A 114 -5.48 2.86 -19.27
C LEU A 114 -4.85 2.04 -20.39
N THR A 115 -4.92 2.53 -21.64
CA THR A 115 -4.21 1.95 -22.78
C THR A 115 -2.91 2.74 -23.00
N ALA A 116 -1.83 2.06 -23.32
CA ALA A 116 -0.58 2.70 -23.67
C ALA A 116 -0.76 3.75 -24.78
N GLN A 117 -0.12 4.90 -24.63
CA GLN A 117 -0.25 6.04 -25.54
C GLN A 117 0.84 6.05 -26.62
N SER A 118 2.00 5.51 -26.31
CA SER A 118 3.13 5.40 -27.23
C SER A 118 4.05 4.24 -26.84
N VAL A 119 4.89 3.83 -27.77
CA VAL A 119 5.96 2.85 -27.57
C VAL A 119 7.21 3.32 -28.30
N GLU A 120 8.35 3.06 -27.70
CA GLU A 120 9.68 3.35 -28.27
C GLU A 120 10.58 2.13 -28.11
N GLU A 121 11.26 1.70 -29.16
CA GLU A 121 12.37 0.76 -29.04
C GLU A 121 13.65 1.51 -28.67
N VAL A 122 13.92 1.62 -27.39
CA VAL A 122 15.02 2.43 -26.84
C VAL A 122 16.39 1.78 -27.02
N ARG A 123 16.43 0.48 -27.16
CA ARG A 123 17.57 -0.38 -27.51
C ARG A 123 17.03 -1.60 -28.27
N PRO A 124 17.83 -2.30 -29.05
CA PRO A 124 17.39 -3.52 -29.73
C PRO A 124 16.71 -4.53 -28.78
N GLY A 125 15.44 -4.82 -29.01
CA GLY A 125 14.61 -5.72 -28.21
C GLY A 125 14.15 -5.17 -26.86
N ILE A 126 14.31 -3.87 -26.57
CA ILE A 126 13.83 -3.19 -25.36
C ILE A 126 12.79 -2.15 -25.75
N PHE A 127 11.53 -2.44 -25.43
CA PHE A 127 10.38 -1.60 -25.78
C PHE A 127 9.85 -0.90 -24.55
N VAL A 128 9.80 0.43 -24.54
CA VAL A 128 9.29 1.25 -23.45
C VAL A 128 7.94 1.84 -23.84
N TYR A 129 6.90 1.45 -23.14
CA TYR A 129 5.53 1.94 -23.30
C TYR A 129 5.25 3.08 -22.33
N ASP A 130 4.70 4.19 -22.80
CA ASP A 130 4.19 5.29 -21.97
C ASP A 130 2.68 5.13 -21.81
N MET A 131 2.22 4.98 -20.57
CA MET A 131 0.80 4.91 -20.24
C MET A 131 0.09 6.27 -20.27
N GLY A 132 0.85 7.37 -20.46
CA GLY A 132 0.34 8.73 -20.47
C GLY A 132 0.03 9.30 -19.09
N GLN A 133 -0.11 8.44 -18.06
CA GLN A 133 -0.44 8.79 -16.69
C GLN A 133 0.37 7.96 -15.70
N ASN A 134 0.92 8.60 -14.67
CA ASN A 134 1.50 7.89 -13.54
C ASN A 134 0.36 7.28 -12.70
N MET A 135 0.40 5.98 -12.50
CA MET A 135 -0.68 5.19 -11.89
C MET A 135 -0.14 4.12 -10.94
N VAL A 136 -1.04 3.52 -10.19
CA VAL A 136 -0.77 2.32 -9.39
C VAL A 136 -1.66 1.18 -9.84
N GLY A 137 -1.07 0.00 -10.01
CA GLY A 137 -1.81 -1.16 -10.45
C GLY A 137 -0.94 -2.26 -11.05
N VAL A 138 -1.54 -3.01 -11.94
CA VAL A 138 -0.89 -4.12 -12.65
C VAL A 138 -1.07 -3.98 -14.15
N PRO A 139 -0.17 -4.53 -14.97
CA PRO A 139 -0.38 -4.59 -16.40
C PRO A 139 -1.46 -5.62 -16.78
N GLU A 140 -2.11 -5.41 -17.90
CA GLU A 140 -2.89 -6.41 -18.63
C GLU A 140 -2.38 -6.40 -20.08
N ILE A 141 -1.58 -7.41 -20.43
CA ILE A 141 -0.87 -7.45 -21.72
C ILE A 141 -1.33 -8.66 -22.50
N THR A 142 -1.86 -8.43 -23.71
CA THR A 142 -2.25 -9.48 -24.63
C THR A 142 -1.07 -9.88 -25.50
N LEU A 143 -0.69 -11.15 -25.43
CA LEU A 143 0.34 -11.76 -26.27
C LEU A 143 -0.32 -12.61 -27.35
N LYS A 144 0.19 -12.54 -28.59
CA LYS A 144 -0.33 -13.28 -29.73
C LYS A 144 0.77 -14.07 -30.43
N GLY A 145 0.50 -15.35 -30.71
CA GLY A 145 1.43 -16.21 -31.46
C GLY A 145 2.77 -16.50 -30.78
N MET A 146 2.78 -16.56 -29.46
CA MET A 146 4.00 -16.78 -28.69
C MET A 146 4.52 -18.21 -28.82
N LYS A 147 5.81 -18.39 -28.70
CA LYS A 147 6.45 -19.71 -28.59
C LYS A 147 6.41 -20.18 -27.13
N ALA A 148 6.18 -21.46 -26.89
CA ALA A 148 6.23 -22.02 -25.55
C ALA A 148 7.66 -21.90 -24.97
N GLY A 149 7.73 -21.54 -23.68
CA GLY A 149 8.99 -21.35 -22.97
C GLY A 149 9.68 -19.98 -23.24
N GLN A 150 9.04 -19.08 -23.96
CA GLN A 150 9.57 -17.73 -24.16
C GLN A 150 9.44 -16.91 -22.86
N GLU A 151 10.51 -16.28 -22.43
CA GLU A 151 10.55 -15.46 -21.23
C GLU A 151 10.27 -14.00 -21.58
N ILE A 152 9.22 -13.44 -21.01
CA ILE A 152 8.86 -12.02 -21.14
C ILE A 152 9.15 -11.35 -19.80
N ASN A 153 9.94 -10.29 -19.81
CA ASN A 153 10.23 -9.50 -18.64
C ASN A 153 9.58 -8.13 -18.75
N LEU A 154 8.95 -7.70 -17.68
CA LEU A 154 8.30 -6.40 -17.53
C LEU A 154 9.00 -5.65 -16.40
N ARG A 155 9.42 -4.41 -16.63
CA ARG A 155 9.93 -3.52 -15.59
C ARG A 155 9.14 -2.23 -15.57
N TYR A 156 9.03 -1.60 -14.40
CA TYR A 156 8.12 -0.48 -14.17
C TYR A 156 8.86 0.71 -13.58
N ALA A 157 8.55 1.92 -14.10
CA ALA A 157 9.08 3.16 -13.55
C ALA A 157 8.10 4.32 -13.72
N GLU A 158 8.21 5.30 -12.83
CA GLU A 158 7.42 6.54 -12.93
C GLU A 158 8.01 7.54 -13.93
N VAL A 159 9.32 7.48 -14.16
CA VAL A 159 10.07 8.42 -15.00
C VAL A 159 11.10 7.70 -15.88
N LYS A 160 11.45 8.32 -17.00
CA LYS A 160 12.64 7.97 -17.78
C LYS A 160 13.86 8.74 -17.25
N TYR A 161 15.06 8.30 -17.59
CA TYR A 161 16.26 9.08 -17.28
C TYR A 161 16.16 10.49 -17.90
N PRO A 162 16.41 11.53 -17.10
CA PRO A 162 16.44 12.90 -17.63
C PRO A 162 17.66 13.13 -18.51
N ASP A 163 17.52 14.03 -19.48
CA ASP A 163 18.63 14.47 -20.34
C ASP A 163 19.63 15.34 -19.55
N LEU A 164 20.53 14.67 -18.85
CA LEU A 164 21.59 15.27 -18.05
C LEU A 164 22.91 14.56 -18.33
N PRO A 165 24.05 15.27 -18.36
CA PRO A 165 25.37 14.69 -18.70
C PRO A 165 25.74 13.45 -17.86
N ARG A 166 25.32 13.39 -16.59
CA ARG A 166 25.58 12.23 -15.71
C ARG A 166 24.83 10.96 -16.13
N TYR A 167 23.82 11.07 -16.98
CA TYR A 167 23.00 9.96 -17.47
C TYR A 167 23.18 9.70 -18.97
N ALA A 168 24.20 10.32 -19.59
CA ALA A 168 24.50 10.09 -20.99
C ALA A 168 24.61 8.59 -21.30
N GLY A 169 23.94 8.15 -22.36
CA GLY A 169 23.83 6.75 -22.75
C GLY A 169 22.62 6.01 -22.16
N ASN A 170 21.79 6.68 -21.36
CA ASN A 170 20.53 6.11 -20.83
C ASN A 170 19.27 6.73 -21.46
N GLU A 171 19.43 7.42 -22.61
CA GLU A 171 18.33 8.12 -23.27
C GLU A 171 17.17 7.17 -23.58
N GLY A 172 15.96 7.58 -23.22
CA GLY A 172 14.73 6.80 -23.40
C GLY A 172 14.50 5.66 -22.40
N MET A 173 15.54 5.20 -21.70
CA MET A 173 15.44 4.13 -20.72
C MET A 173 14.64 4.56 -19.48
N ILE A 174 13.94 3.61 -18.85
CA ILE A 174 13.26 3.83 -17.58
C ILE A 174 14.27 4.00 -16.45
N MET A 175 14.00 4.94 -15.53
CA MET A 175 14.86 5.22 -14.38
C MET A 175 14.44 4.37 -13.18
N LEU A 176 15.33 3.47 -12.73
CA LEU A 176 15.08 2.56 -11.60
C LEU A 176 15.84 2.94 -10.31
N GLU A 177 16.67 3.98 -10.35
CA GLU A 177 17.48 4.38 -9.19
C GLU A 177 16.62 4.89 -8.01
N ASN A 178 15.46 5.49 -8.30
CA ASN A 178 14.55 6.06 -7.32
C ASN A 178 13.66 5.03 -6.61
N ILE A 179 13.60 3.79 -7.09
CA ILE A 179 12.81 2.73 -6.48
C ILE A 179 13.54 1.93 -5.39
N ARG A 180 14.77 2.33 -5.09
CA ARG A 180 15.63 1.75 -4.04
C ARG A 180 15.87 0.24 -4.25
N ALA A 181 15.48 -0.60 -3.27
CA ALA A 181 15.65 -2.05 -3.34
C ALA A 181 14.43 -2.80 -3.91
N ALA A 182 13.39 -2.10 -4.35
CA ALA A 182 12.34 -2.74 -5.12
C ALA A 182 12.86 -3.07 -6.52
N MET A 183 12.64 -4.31 -6.98
CA MET A 183 12.96 -4.65 -8.38
C MET A 183 11.89 -4.15 -9.32
N ALA A 184 10.63 -4.11 -8.87
CA ALA A 184 9.47 -3.74 -9.66
C ALA A 184 9.51 -4.42 -11.05
N GLN A 185 9.60 -5.74 -11.04
CA GLN A 185 9.80 -6.56 -12.25
C GLN A 185 8.90 -7.79 -12.22
N ASP A 186 8.11 -7.99 -13.27
CA ASP A 186 7.38 -9.24 -13.47
C ASP A 186 8.06 -10.05 -14.57
N LYS A 187 8.00 -11.37 -14.40
CA LYS A 187 8.50 -12.33 -15.37
C LYS A 187 7.38 -13.31 -15.74
N TYR A 188 7.15 -13.50 -17.01
CA TYR A 188 6.18 -14.44 -17.53
C TYR A 188 6.83 -15.43 -18.50
N ILE A 189 6.66 -16.71 -18.23
CA ILE A 189 7.11 -17.78 -19.13
C ILE A 189 5.88 -18.28 -19.88
N THR A 190 5.88 -18.14 -21.20
CA THR A 190 4.74 -18.45 -22.07
C THR A 190 4.53 -19.96 -22.24
N LYS A 191 3.28 -20.38 -22.40
CA LYS A 191 2.91 -21.76 -22.79
C LYS A 191 2.74 -21.94 -24.29
N GLY A 192 2.71 -20.82 -25.05
CA GLY A 192 2.58 -20.78 -26.51
C GLY A 192 1.16 -20.42 -26.98
N GLY A 193 1.09 -19.78 -28.14
CA GLY A 193 -0.17 -19.29 -28.73
C GLY A 193 -0.55 -17.92 -28.24
N ASN A 194 -1.85 -17.71 -27.94
CA ASN A 194 -2.36 -16.44 -27.45
C ASN A 194 -2.54 -16.51 -25.94
N GLU A 195 -1.98 -15.53 -25.23
CA GLU A 195 -1.92 -15.49 -23.77
C GLU A 195 -2.16 -14.08 -23.25
N MET A 196 -2.41 -13.96 -21.96
CA MET A 196 -2.54 -12.68 -21.29
C MET A 196 -1.70 -12.65 -20.01
N ILE A 197 -0.84 -11.65 -19.89
CA ILE A 197 -0.11 -11.36 -18.64
C ILE A 197 -1.01 -10.47 -17.78
N ALA A 198 -1.31 -10.92 -16.57
CA ALA A 198 -2.07 -10.18 -15.57
C ALA A 198 -1.64 -10.63 -14.17
N PRO A 199 -0.60 -10.04 -13.59
CA PRO A 199 -0.08 -10.39 -12.26
C PRO A 199 -1.16 -10.24 -11.18
N ARG A 200 -1.14 -11.10 -10.16
CA ARG A 200 -2.16 -11.15 -9.10
C ARG A 200 -1.60 -10.91 -7.72
N PHE A 201 -0.33 -11.24 -7.49
CA PHE A 201 0.31 -11.21 -6.17
C PHE A 201 1.36 -10.10 -6.05
N THR A 202 1.17 -9.05 -6.83
CA THR A 202 1.99 -7.83 -6.81
C THR A 202 1.17 -6.63 -7.25
N TYR A 203 1.77 -5.45 -7.14
CA TYR A 203 1.33 -4.22 -7.79
C TYR A 203 2.50 -3.26 -7.93
N HIS A 204 2.42 -2.31 -8.86
CA HIS A 204 3.48 -1.37 -9.18
C HIS A 204 2.96 0.06 -9.26
N GLY A 205 3.82 1.04 -8.92
CA GLY A 205 3.60 2.45 -9.22
C GLY A 205 4.42 2.81 -10.45
N TYR A 206 3.76 3.23 -11.54
CA TYR A 206 4.44 3.45 -12.81
C TYR A 206 3.67 4.35 -13.77
N ARG A 207 4.42 4.99 -14.67
CA ARG A 207 3.93 5.55 -15.92
C ARG A 207 4.45 4.76 -17.11
N PHE A 208 5.66 4.18 -16.98
CA PHE A 208 6.34 3.49 -18.06
C PHE A 208 6.45 2.00 -17.76
N ILE A 209 6.18 1.18 -18.78
CA ILE A 209 6.40 -0.27 -18.78
C ILE A 209 7.49 -0.56 -19.80
N GLU A 210 8.59 -1.15 -19.36
CA GLU A 210 9.61 -1.71 -20.24
C GLU A 210 9.33 -3.19 -20.47
N ILE A 211 9.24 -3.62 -21.72
CA ILE A 211 9.00 -5.01 -22.12
C ILE A 211 10.20 -5.52 -22.89
N THR A 212 10.70 -6.67 -22.46
CA THR A 212 11.75 -7.42 -23.16
C THR A 212 11.34 -8.88 -23.36
N GLY A 213 12.05 -9.61 -24.23
CA GLY A 213 11.72 -11.00 -24.55
C GLY A 213 10.71 -11.13 -25.70
N ILE A 214 10.42 -10.04 -26.40
CA ILE A 214 9.57 -10.00 -27.61
C ILE A 214 10.39 -9.56 -28.82
N ASP A 215 10.07 -10.07 -30.02
CA ASP A 215 10.82 -9.78 -31.24
C ASP A 215 10.44 -8.42 -31.85
N LYS A 216 9.28 -7.87 -31.51
CA LYS A 216 8.75 -6.59 -31.99
C LYS A 216 7.79 -5.99 -30.99
N ALA A 217 7.60 -4.67 -31.06
CA ALA A 217 6.62 -3.97 -30.24
C ALA A 217 5.21 -4.57 -30.38
N LEU A 218 4.52 -4.74 -29.26
CA LEU A 218 3.09 -5.10 -29.24
C LEU A 218 2.27 -3.87 -29.64
N PRO A 219 1.10 -4.07 -30.28
CA PRO A 219 0.14 -2.98 -30.52
C PRO A 219 -0.21 -2.27 -29.19
N LEU A 220 -0.43 -0.95 -29.26
CA LEU A 220 -0.76 -0.16 -28.06
C LEU A 220 -2.02 -0.67 -27.34
N GLU A 221 -3.03 -1.10 -28.10
CA GLU A 221 -4.29 -1.66 -27.57
C GLU A 221 -4.11 -2.97 -26.81
N ASP A 222 -3.01 -3.69 -27.05
CA ASP A 222 -2.66 -4.94 -26.38
C ASP A 222 -1.88 -4.69 -25.05
N VAL A 223 -1.48 -3.44 -24.76
CA VAL A 223 -0.76 -3.05 -23.53
C VAL A 223 -1.61 -2.10 -22.72
N LYS A 224 -2.15 -2.61 -21.62
CA LYS A 224 -3.02 -1.85 -20.71
C LYS A 224 -2.47 -1.84 -19.30
N GLY A 225 -2.78 -0.78 -18.56
CA GLY A 225 -2.59 -0.68 -17.12
C GLY A 225 -3.94 -0.72 -16.41
N VAL A 226 -4.11 -1.66 -15.50
CA VAL A 226 -5.30 -1.77 -14.64
C VAL A 226 -5.02 -0.97 -13.38
N VAL A 227 -5.68 0.18 -13.23
CA VAL A 227 -5.52 1.05 -12.07
C VAL A 227 -6.21 0.43 -10.87
N LEU A 228 -5.45 0.25 -9.79
CA LEU A 228 -5.93 -0.29 -8.53
C LEU A 228 -5.98 0.81 -7.46
N SER A 229 -7.07 0.86 -6.70
CA SER A 229 -7.22 1.77 -5.57
C SER A 229 -8.29 1.27 -4.60
N SER A 230 -8.22 1.72 -3.35
CA SER A 230 -9.34 1.59 -2.41
C SER A 230 -10.43 2.65 -2.63
N ILE A 231 -10.16 3.66 -3.46
CA ILE A 231 -11.08 4.74 -3.79
C ILE A 231 -11.52 4.58 -5.24
N ASP A 232 -12.81 4.44 -5.48
CA ASP A 232 -13.38 4.19 -6.80
C ASP A 232 -14.13 5.39 -7.41
N GLY A 233 -14.22 6.49 -6.67
CA GLY A 233 -14.87 7.69 -7.15
C GLY A 233 -14.52 8.93 -6.37
N LEU A 234 -14.73 10.07 -6.99
CA LEU A 234 -14.56 11.39 -6.41
C LEU A 234 -15.87 11.88 -5.77
N ALA A 235 -15.78 12.43 -4.55
CA ALA A 235 -16.88 13.10 -3.89
C ALA A 235 -17.07 14.54 -4.37
N SER A 236 -16.07 15.13 -5.02
CA SER A 236 -16.11 16.49 -5.53
C SER A 236 -15.52 16.63 -6.91
N LYS A 237 -15.95 17.67 -7.62
CA LYS A 237 -15.36 18.13 -8.88
C LYS A 237 -14.83 19.54 -8.70
N TYR A 238 -13.72 19.83 -9.30
CA TYR A 238 -13.09 21.13 -9.23
C TYR A 238 -12.55 21.53 -10.59
N GLU A 239 -12.96 22.70 -11.07
CA GLU A 239 -12.53 23.24 -12.35
C GLU A 239 -12.45 24.77 -12.25
N THR A 240 -11.41 25.37 -12.80
CA THR A 240 -11.18 26.80 -12.84
C THR A 240 -10.75 27.23 -14.23
N SER A 241 -10.72 28.55 -14.47
CA SER A 241 -10.15 29.11 -15.69
C SER A 241 -8.63 29.02 -15.79
N ASN A 242 -7.95 28.55 -14.74
CA ASN A 242 -6.50 28.39 -14.70
C ASN A 242 -6.11 26.91 -14.87
N GLU A 243 -5.57 26.56 -16.03
CA GLU A 243 -5.17 25.19 -16.37
C GLU A 243 -4.13 24.60 -15.40
N LYS A 244 -3.20 25.42 -14.86
CA LYS A 244 -2.20 24.92 -13.88
C LYS A 244 -2.86 24.53 -12.55
N VAL A 245 -3.91 25.24 -12.13
CA VAL A 245 -4.67 24.90 -10.94
C VAL A 245 -5.48 23.62 -11.17
N ASN A 246 -6.08 23.45 -12.35
CA ASN A 246 -6.77 22.22 -12.72
C ASN A 246 -5.80 21.04 -12.80
N GLN A 247 -4.59 21.25 -13.34
CA GLN A 247 -3.54 20.23 -13.36
C GLN A 247 -3.09 19.85 -11.92
N LEU A 248 -2.95 20.81 -11.02
CA LEU A 248 -2.64 20.53 -9.60
C LEU A 248 -3.71 19.64 -8.97
N TRP A 249 -4.99 19.98 -9.18
CA TRP A 249 -6.10 19.15 -8.68
C TRP A 249 -6.05 17.72 -9.25
N HIS A 250 -5.81 17.60 -10.55
CA HIS A 250 -5.66 16.31 -11.22
C HIS A 250 -4.51 15.48 -10.61
N ASN A 251 -3.36 16.10 -10.36
CA ASN A 251 -2.21 15.44 -9.74
C ASN A 251 -2.53 14.95 -8.31
N ILE A 252 -3.27 15.76 -7.52
CA ILE A 252 -3.70 15.37 -6.17
C ILE A 252 -4.64 14.17 -6.23
N VAL A 253 -5.60 14.15 -7.16
CA VAL A 253 -6.52 13.02 -7.37
C VAL A 253 -5.77 11.74 -7.68
N TRP A 254 -4.84 11.77 -8.64
CA TRP A 254 -4.06 10.59 -9.01
C TRP A 254 -3.12 10.13 -7.89
N SER A 255 -2.55 11.05 -7.14
CA SER A 255 -1.77 10.73 -5.94
C SER A 255 -2.64 10.07 -4.86
N THR A 256 -3.90 10.50 -4.73
CA THR A 256 -4.86 9.90 -3.80
C THR A 256 -5.22 8.47 -4.23
N TYR A 257 -5.56 8.25 -5.52
CA TYR A 257 -5.82 6.91 -6.04
C TYR A 257 -4.62 5.98 -5.84
N ALA A 258 -3.41 6.49 -6.05
CA ALA A 258 -2.17 5.72 -5.96
C ALA A 258 -1.81 5.33 -4.52
N ASN A 259 -2.08 6.18 -3.54
CA ASN A 259 -1.64 5.99 -2.16
C ASN A 259 -2.76 5.56 -1.21
N PHE A 260 -4.03 5.61 -1.61
CA PHE A 260 -5.12 5.02 -0.84
C PHE A 260 -5.32 3.57 -1.26
N PHE A 261 -4.40 2.72 -0.78
CA PHE A 261 -4.30 1.31 -1.14
C PHE A 261 -4.40 0.44 0.11
N SER A 262 -5.62 0.07 0.50
CA SER A 262 -5.96 -0.60 1.77
C SER A 262 -5.73 0.25 3.02
N ILE A 263 -4.65 1.01 3.06
CA ILE A 263 -4.26 2.02 4.05
C ILE A 263 -3.71 3.24 3.31
N PRO A 264 -3.61 4.43 3.94
CA PRO A 264 -2.93 5.57 3.33
C PRO A 264 -1.42 5.32 3.32
N THR A 265 -0.89 4.92 2.17
CA THR A 265 0.54 4.65 1.99
C THR A 265 1.31 5.92 1.66
N ASP A 266 2.61 5.94 1.98
CA ASP A 266 3.53 7.04 1.67
C ASP A 266 3.99 7.06 0.22
N CYS A 267 4.06 5.89 -0.40
CA CYS A 267 4.54 5.74 -1.77
C CYS A 267 4.09 4.41 -2.37
N PRO A 268 3.90 4.32 -3.70
CA PRO A 268 3.45 3.09 -4.33
C PRO A 268 4.54 2.34 -5.10
N GLN A 269 5.70 2.97 -5.41
CA GLN A 269 6.63 2.47 -6.42
C GLN A 269 7.88 1.79 -5.88
N ARG A 270 8.28 2.11 -4.64
CA ARG A 270 9.55 1.67 -4.04
C ARG A 270 9.31 0.66 -2.90
N ASN A 271 10.38 0.15 -2.30
CA ASN A 271 10.34 -0.77 -1.15
C ASN A 271 10.05 -0.06 0.18
N GLU A 272 8.95 0.64 0.27
CA GLU A 272 8.41 1.26 1.49
C GLU A 272 6.92 0.91 1.59
N ARG A 273 6.03 1.67 0.95
CA ARG A 273 4.59 1.38 0.85
C ARG A 273 3.94 1.16 2.22
N LEU A 274 4.29 2.02 3.16
CA LEU A 274 3.89 1.94 4.55
C LEU A 274 2.83 2.99 4.89
N GLY A 275 1.98 2.69 5.86
CA GLY A 275 0.98 3.61 6.39
C GLY A 275 1.60 4.64 7.33
N TRP A 276 2.40 5.57 6.79
CA TRP A 276 3.00 6.65 7.54
C TRP A 276 1.96 7.64 8.03
N ALA A 277 1.92 7.80 9.35
CA ALA A 277 0.91 8.63 10.01
C ALA A 277 1.11 10.13 9.74
N GLY A 278 2.35 10.57 9.52
CA GLY A 278 2.65 11.96 9.20
C GLY A 278 1.98 12.45 7.94
N ASP A 279 2.03 11.64 6.88
CA ASP A 279 1.46 11.94 5.57
C ASP A 279 -0.05 12.12 5.67
N ILE A 280 -0.76 11.17 6.26
CA ILE A 280 -2.20 11.28 6.42
C ILE A 280 -2.60 12.34 7.45
N SER A 281 -1.76 12.67 8.43
CA SER A 281 -2.04 13.74 9.38
C SER A 281 -2.25 15.09 8.68
N VAL A 282 -1.44 15.39 7.65
CA VAL A 282 -1.57 16.63 6.87
C VAL A 282 -2.57 16.52 5.73
N PHE A 283 -2.74 15.32 5.16
CA PHE A 283 -3.60 15.12 3.98
C PHE A 283 -5.06 14.82 4.31
N SER A 284 -5.38 14.35 5.52
CA SER A 284 -6.73 13.88 5.90
C SER A 284 -7.84 14.89 5.56
N ARG A 285 -7.62 16.18 5.82
CA ARG A 285 -8.59 17.23 5.49
C ARG A 285 -8.83 17.34 3.98
N THR A 286 -7.76 17.32 3.18
CA THR A 286 -7.87 17.33 1.72
C THR A 286 -8.61 16.10 1.22
N ALA A 287 -8.29 14.92 1.78
CA ALA A 287 -8.94 13.67 1.42
C ALA A 287 -10.47 13.72 1.63
N THR A 288 -10.94 14.32 2.74
CA THR A 288 -12.40 14.44 3.01
C THR A 288 -13.15 15.33 2.02
N TYR A 289 -12.46 16.21 1.31
CA TYR A 289 -13.08 17.02 0.23
C TYR A 289 -13.06 16.31 -1.12
N LEU A 290 -12.03 15.47 -1.36
CA LEU A 290 -11.84 14.82 -2.65
C LEU A 290 -12.68 13.56 -2.83
N VAL A 291 -12.75 12.74 -1.78
CA VAL A 291 -13.27 11.36 -1.86
C VAL A 291 -14.08 11.01 -0.62
N ASP A 292 -14.95 10.00 -0.72
CA ASP A 292 -15.66 9.47 0.43
C ASP A 292 -14.74 8.52 1.22
N VAL A 293 -14.23 8.98 2.36
CA VAL A 293 -13.17 8.29 3.11
C VAL A 293 -13.49 7.88 4.55
N PRO A 294 -14.69 8.06 5.13
CA PRO A 294 -14.90 7.77 6.55
C PRO A 294 -14.52 6.34 6.93
N GLN A 295 -14.94 5.35 6.14
CA GLN A 295 -14.66 3.94 6.42
C GLN A 295 -13.19 3.57 6.18
N PHE A 296 -12.57 4.15 5.16
CA PHE A 296 -11.15 3.97 4.88
C PHE A 296 -10.29 4.49 6.04
N LEU A 297 -10.58 5.71 6.51
CA LEU A 297 -9.86 6.32 7.62
C LEU A 297 -10.19 5.64 8.96
N ARG A 298 -11.43 5.19 9.18
CA ARG A 298 -11.81 4.40 10.36
C ARG A 298 -10.99 3.12 10.48
N ARG A 299 -10.82 2.40 9.35
CA ARG A 299 -9.97 1.21 9.31
C ARG A 299 -8.52 1.53 9.66
N TYR A 300 -7.97 2.61 9.12
CA TYR A 300 -6.61 3.04 9.45
C TYR A 300 -6.45 3.43 10.92
N LEU A 301 -7.43 4.15 11.48
CA LEU A 301 -7.45 4.50 12.90
C LEU A 301 -7.55 3.28 13.82
N CYS A 302 -8.28 2.24 13.40
CA CYS A 302 -8.28 0.95 14.10
C CYS A 302 -6.86 0.37 14.14
N ALA A 303 -6.19 0.30 13.00
CA ALA A 303 -4.81 -0.17 12.92
C ALA A 303 -3.84 0.67 13.79
N MET A 304 -4.05 1.98 13.89
CA MET A 304 -3.26 2.84 14.79
C MET A 304 -3.51 2.50 16.28
N ARG A 305 -4.76 2.19 16.66
CA ARG A 305 -5.09 1.78 18.03
C ARG A 305 -4.46 0.44 18.39
N ASP A 306 -4.51 -0.53 17.47
CA ASP A 306 -3.97 -1.87 17.68
C ASP A 306 -2.48 -1.87 18.02
N VAL A 307 -1.74 -0.88 17.48
CA VAL A 307 -0.29 -0.73 17.71
C VAL A 307 0.05 0.47 18.58
N GLN A 308 -0.94 1.08 19.26
CA GLN A 308 -0.68 2.14 20.24
C GLN A 308 0.09 1.56 21.43
N ARG A 309 1.16 2.23 21.84
CA ARG A 309 2.01 1.80 22.94
C ARG A 309 1.30 1.92 24.29
N GLU A 310 1.77 1.14 25.26
CA GLU A 310 1.28 1.19 26.66
C GLU A 310 1.40 2.59 27.28
N ASP A 311 2.47 3.34 26.94
CA ASP A 311 2.68 4.71 27.39
C ASP A 311 1.75 5.74 26.73
N GLY A 312 0.86 5.31 25.83
CA GLY A 312 -0.11 6.14 25.14
C GLY A 312 0.35 6.69 23.80
N ARG A 313 1.62 6.52 23.41
CA ARG A 313 2.14 7.02 22.15
C ARG A 313 1.57 6.25 20.98
N PHE A 314 1.04 6.99 19.99
CA PHE A 314 0.72 6.40 18.68
C PHE A 314 1.98 6.09 17.90
N PRO A 315 1.95 5.07 17.02
CA PRO A 315 3.06 4.76 16.13
C PRO A 315 3.21 5.83 15.06
N ASP A 316 4.40 5.86 14.43
CA ASP A 316 4.60 6.66 13.23
C ASP A 316 4.10 5.94 11.98
N VAL A 317 3.95 4.61 12.06
CA VAL A 317 3.51 3.72 10.97
C VAL A 317 2.47 2.74 11.49
N ALA A 318 1.35 2.57 10.78
CA ALA A 318 0.34 1.55 11.05
C ALA A 318 -0.03 0.80 9.76
N PRO A 319 -0.34 -0.51 9.83
CA PRO A 319 -0.51 -1.36 11.01
C PRO A 319 0.78 -1.95 11.61
N LEU A 320 1.94 -1.74 10.99
CA LEU A 320 3.19 -2.38 11.42
C LEU A 320 3.70 -1.90 12.78
N GLY A 321 3.31 -0.69 13.19
CA GLY A 321 3.85 -0.07 14.40
C GLY A 321 5.28 0.47 14.24
N GLY A 322 5.85 0.98 15.33
CA GLY A 322 7.22 1.47 15.36
C GLY A 322 7.38 2.90 14.85
N GLY A 323 8.61 3.24 14.48
CA GLY A 323 9.02 4.58 14.05
C GLY A 323 9.86 5.31 15.09
N PHE A 324 10.17 6.58 14.82
CA PHE A 324 11.06 7.42 15.64
C PHE A 324 10.32 8.23 16.71
N GLY A 325 8.98 8.19 16.76
CA GLY A 325 8.17 8.89 17.75
C GLY A 325 7.93 10.36 17.44
N GLY A 326 7.75 10.70 16.18
CA GLY A 326 7.45 12.05 15.73
C GLY A 326 6.10 12.54 16.24
N LEU A 327 6.06 13.73 16.87
CA LEU A 327 4.79 14.29 17.34
C LEU A 327 3.81 14.53 16.20
N LEU A 328 4.28 14.98 15.04
CA LEU A 328 3.44 15.17 13.87
C LEU A 328 2.83 13.85 13.38
N TRP A 329 3.61 12.76 13.40
CA TRP A 329 3.13 11.43 13.02
C TRP A 329 2.10 10.90 14.02
N GLY A 330 2.45 10.85 15.30
CA GLY A 330 1.53 10.39 16.35
C GLY A 330 0.26 11.23 16.45
N SER A 331 0.33 12.54 16.16
CA SER A 331 -0.85 13.42 16.18
C SER A 331 -1.90 13.08 15.11
N ALA A 332 -1.59 12.21 14.13
CA ALA A 332 -2.60 11.66 13.23
C ALA A 332 -3.76 10.99 13.99
N GLY A 333 -3.48 10.35 15.13
CA GLY A 333 -4.49 9.79 16.01
C GLY A 333 -5.46 10.83 16.60
N ILE A 334 -5.16 12.12 16.51
CA ILE A 334 -6.05 13.23 16.89
C ILE A 334 -6.59 13.93 15.65
N THR A 335 -5.71 14.23 14.68
CA THR A 335 -6.04 15.05 13.51
C THR A 335 -7.03 14.33 12.61
N VAL A 336 -6.77 13.06 12.29
CA VAL A 336 -7.59 12.29 11.34
C VAL A 336 -9.04 12.14 11.83
N PRO A 337 -9.31 11.63 13.07
CA PRO A 337 -10.70 11.51 13.54
C PRO A 337 -11.38 12.87 13.66
N TRP A 338 -10.64 13.93 13.96
CA TRP A 338 -11.18 15.28 14.02
C TRP A 338 -11.60 15.79 12.64
N GLU A 339 -10.80 15.63 11.60
CA GLU A 339 -11.13 16.07 10.23
C GLU A 339 -12.30 15.26 9.67
N VAL A 340 -12.41 13.97 9.97
CA VAL A 340 -13.58 13.14 9.62
C VAL A 340 -14.82 13.67 10.31
N TYR A 341 -14.76 13.97 11.61
CA TYR A 341 -15.89 14.54 12.34
C TYR A 341 -16.30 15.91 11.77
N GLN A 342 -15.33 16.78 11.46
CA GLN A 342 -15.63 18.11 10.91
C GLN A 342 -16.35 18.02 9.55
N GLN A 343 -16.01 17.05 8.73
CA GLN A 343 -16.59 16.91 7.39
C GLN A 343 -17.92 16.16 7.39
N TYR A 344 -18.03 15.09 8.18
CA TYR A 344 -19.15 14.15 8.09
C TYR A 344 -20.07 14.17 9.33
N GLY A 345 -19.69 14.85 10.42
CA GLY A 345 -20.46 14.88 11.66
C GLY A 345 -20.46 13.55 12.43
N ASP A 346 -19.59 12.60 12.06
CA ASP A 346 -19.55 11.25 12.64
C ASP A 346 -18.96 11.27 14.06
N LYS A 347 -19.85 11.35 15.04
CA LYS A 347 -19.50 11.26 16.46
C LYS A 347 -19.14 9.86 16.88
N SER A 348 -19.59 8.82 16.15
CA SER A 348 -19.31 7.43 16.51
C SER A 348 -17.83 7.13 16.37
N LEU A 349 -17.19 7.64 15.32
CA LEU A 349 -15.74 7.50 15.13
C LEU A 349 -14.94 8.16 16.24
N LEU A 350 -15.36 9.37 16.67
CA LEU A 350 -14.73 10.04 17.81
C LEU A 350 -14.88 9.22 19.09
N ALA A 351 -16.05 8.66 19.35
CA ALA A 351 -16.31 7.83 20.54
C ALA A 351 -15.44 6.57 20.55
N GLU A 352 -15.35 5.87 19.42
CA GLU A 352 -14.49 4.68 19.27
C GLU A 352 -13.01 4.97 19.53
N HIS A 353 -12.56 6.16 19.18
CA HIS A 353 -11.14 6.51 19.22
C HIS A 353 -10.76 7.36 20.43
N TYR A 354 -11.75 7.80 21.22
CA TYR A 354 -11.61 8.80 22.29
C TYR A 354 -10.59 8.41 23.37
N GLU A 355 -10.68 7.20 23.87
CA GLU A 355 -9.75 6.72 24.90
C GLU A 355 -8.30 6.71 24.42
N ALA A 356 -8.08 6.28 23.17
CA ALA A 356 -6.77 6.29 22.56
C ALA A 356 -6.22 7.72 22.37
N MET A 357 -7.11 8.67 22.00
CA MET A 357 -6.75 10.09 21.93
C MET A 357 -6.35 10.65 23.31
N CYS A 358 -7.12 10.33 24.36
CA CYS A 358 -6.79 10.76 25.72
C CYS A 358 -5.43 10.25 26.17
N ARG A 359 -5.15 8.97 25.96
CA ARG A 359 -3.83 8.37 26.29
C ARG A 359 -2.70 9.07 25.54
N TYR A 360 -2.89 9.42 24.30
CA TYR A 360 -1.87 10.14 23.52
C TYR A 360 -1.66 11.57 24.03
N VAL A 361 -2.73 12.30 24.37
CA VAL A 361 -2.60 13.64 24.96
C VAL A 361 -1.87 13.59 26.30
N ASP A 362 -2.16 12.60 27.15
CA ASP A 362 -1.45 12.40 28.42
C ASP A 362 0.02 12.05 28.20
N TYR A 363 0.34 11.22 27.19
CA TYR A 363 1.73 10.95 26.80
C TYR A 363 2.46 12.25 26.42
N VAL A 364 1.87 13.07 25.55
CA VAL A 364 2.46 14.35 25.13
C VAL A 364 2.63 15.29 26.31
N ARG A 365 1.60 15.42 27.15
CA ARG A 365 1.64 16.27 28.35
C ARG A 365 2.75 15.89 29.31
N THR A 366 2.94 14.61 29.54
CA THR A 366 3.91 14.11 30.55
C THR A 366 5.32 13.99 30.02
N ARG A 367 5.50 13.84 28.70
CA ARG A 367 6.80 13.55 28.10
C ARG A 367 7.38 14.70 27.28
N ASN A 368 6.53 15.58 26.78
CA ASN A 368 6.91 16.56 25.77
C ASN A 368 6.58 18.02 26.17
N ILE A 369 5.93 18.25 27.31
CA ILE A 369 5.66 19.58 27.81
C ILE A 369 6.51 19.83 29.06
N ASN A 370 7.23 20.95 29.07
CA ASN A 370 7.92 21.42 30.26
C ASN A 370 6.87 21.88 31.30
N PRO A 371 6.81 21.27 32.49
CA PRO A 371 5.77 21.60 33.46
C PRO A 371 5.89 23.05 34.03
N GLU A 372 7.06 23.65 33.99
CA GLU A 372 7.30 25.00 34.51
C GLU A 372 6.95 26.08 33.50
N THR A 373 7.23 25.83 32.21
CA THR A 373 7.07 26.84 31.16
C THR A 373 5.85 26.59 30.28
N GLY A 374 5.24 25.39 30.34
CA GLY A 374 4.17 24.98 29.44
C GLY A 374 4.62 24.80 27.97
N ILE A 375 5.90 24.93 27.70
CA ILE A 375 6.44 24.85 26.33
C ILE A 375 6.65 23.38 25.94
N MET A 376 6.17 23.02 24.76
CA MET A 376 6.40 21.71 24.16
C MET A 376 7.84 21.59 23.68
N TYR A 377 8.53 20.54 24.08
CA TYR A 377 9.89 20.21 23.64
C TYR A 377 9.97 18.77 23.13
N GLY A 378 10.95 18.51 22.30
CA GLY A 378 11.20 17.18 21.77
C GLY A 378 10.33 16.83 20.56
N LEU A 379 10.75 17.26 19.39
CA LEU A 379 10.12 16.91 18.10
C LEU A 379 10.44 15.48 17.64
N GLY A 380 10.57 14.53 18.58
CA GLY A 380 10.57 13.09 18.29
C GLY A 380 11.61 12.51 17.32
N ILE A 381 12.47 13.30 16.75
CA ILE A 381 13.67 12.81 16.08
C ILE A 381 14.77 12.84 17.14
N SER A 382 15.26 11.67 17.52
CA SER A 382 16.24 11.44 18.60
C SER A 382 16.94 12.74 19.05
N THR A 383 16.43 13.31 20.12
CA THR A 383 16.66 14.69 20.60
C THR A 383 18.12 15.09 20.72
N ARG A 384 19.05 14.13 20.75
CA ARG A 384 20.50 14.41 20.82
C ARG A 384 21.12 14.81 19.48
N ARG A 385 20.64 14.35 18.33
CA ARG A 385 21.23 14.69 17.02
C ARG A 385 20.63 15.94 16.37
N TRP A 386 19.32 16.17 16.54
CA TRP A 386 18.65 17.33 15.94
C TRP A 386 18.81 18.61 16.74
N ALA A 387 18.82 18.53 18.07
CA ALA A 387 19.15 19.66 18.94
C ALA A 387 20.61 20.14 18.74
N TYR A 388 21.51 19.22 18.38
CA TYR A 388 22.90 19.58 18.03
C TYR A 388 22.99 20.31 16.68
N TRP A 389 22.14 19.98 15.71
CA TRP A 389 22.11 20.62 14.39
C TRP A 389 21.44 22.00 14.42
N ASN A 390 20.33 22.17 15.14
CA ASN A 390 19.62 23.44 15.26
C ASN A 390 20.29 24.44 16.19
N ARG A 391 21.00 24.01 17.24
CA ARG A 391 21.79 24.93 18.11
C ARG A 391 22.92 25.63 17.35
N ARG A 392 23.33 25.12 16.21
CA ARG A 392 24.37 25.76 15.37
C ARG A 392 23.82 26.72 14.31
N ARG A 393 22.52 26.77 14.08
CA ARG A 393 21.96 27.56 12.97
C ARG A 393 20.96 28.66 13.32
N SER A 394 20.32 28.64 14.46
CA SER A 394 19.44 29.76 14.83
C SER A 394 19.23 29.83 16.34
N GLY A 395 19.36 31.05 16.91
CA GLY A 395 18.97 31.37 18.27
C GLY A 395 17.47 31.66 18.41
N GLU A 396 16.59 31.11 17.53
CA GLU A 396 15.16 31.42 17.55
C GLU A 396 14.32 30.21 17.98
N THR A 397 13.47 30.44 18.96
CA THR A 397 12.44 29.53 19.43
C THR A 397 11.19 29.60 18.52
N TRP A 398 10.84 28.48 17.88
CA TRP A 398 9.61 28.38 17.09
C TRP A 398 8.41 28.08 17.99
N VAL A 399 7.50 29.05 18.12
CA VAL A 399 6.16 28.82 18.68
C VAL A 399 5.27 28.27 17.56
N THR A 400 4.96 26.98 17.60
CA THR A 400 4.06 26.37 16.62
C THR A 400 2.61 26.69 16.96
N GLY A 401 1.81 27.06 15.94
CA GLY A 401 0.40 27.47 16.09
C GLY A 401 -0.57 26.39 16.61
N TRP A 402 -0.07 25.32 17.22
CA TRP A 402 -0.83 24.19 17.76
C TRP A 402 -1.44 24.46 19.16
N ASP A 403 -0.91 25.44 19.87
CA ASP A 403 -1.31 25.77 21.26
C ASP A 403 -2.82 26.16 21.38
N ARG A 404 -3.43 26.70 20.34
CA ARG A 404 -4.85 27.12 20.37
C ARG A 404 -5.86 25.96 20.16
N ARG A 405 -5.49 24.83 19.60
CA ARG A 405 -6.42 23.73 19.33
C ARG A 405 -6.52 22.74 20.48
N ILE A 406 -5.41 22.42 21.13
CA ILE A 406 -5.40 21.51 22.29
C ILE A 406 -6.15 22.17 23.46
N THR A 407 -5.96 23.47 23.69
CA THR A 407 -6.63 24.21 24.78
C THR A 407 -8.16 24.34 24.58
N ARG A 408 -8.66 24.23 23.33
CA ARG A 408 -10.10 24.20 23.07
C ARG A 408 -10.75 22.84 23.29
N MET A 409 -10.03 21.73 23.14
CA MET A 409 -10.57 20.38 23.37
C MET A 409 -10.77 20.04 24.84
N THR A 410 -10.05 20.70 25.77
CA THR A 410 -10.16 20.46 27.23
C THR A 410 -11.19 21.33 27.94
N ARG A 411 -11.91 22.22 27.24
CA ARG A 411 -12.88 23.17 27.85
C ARG A 411 -14.34 22.97 27.42
N HIS A 412 -14.68 21.86 26.74
CA HIS A 412 -16.09 21.58 26.42
C HIS A 412 -16.45 20.13 26.77
#